data_1d8b0f8b118f47864fd1dd8d6dec5dd7
#
_entry.id   1d8b0f8b118f47864fd1dd8d6dec5dd7
#
_cell.length_a   1.000
_cell.length_b   1.000
_cell.length_c   1.000
_cell.angle_alpha   90.00
_cell.angle_beta   90.00
_cell.angle_gamma   90.00
#
_symmetry.space_group_name_H-M   'P 1'
#
loop_
_entity.id
_entity.type
_entity.pdbx_description
1 polymer ?
#
loop_
_entity_poly.entity_id
_entity_poly.type
_entity_poly.pdbx_seq_one_letter_code
_entity_poly.pdbx_strand_id
1 'polypeptide(L)'
;AWFANNYISAFKKKGFYIDIGCYHPLKFSQTHKLYKMGWNGINLDISKESIELFNTFRPKDKNLNFGVSTKSEIRNAYFEKKISTLSSLDKDQLTNAFRKNKFSRKVKTITIDQLFEENKLLEVDFLKIDCEGLDFDILKTINFDKFKINFLSIEFIYSSGDFINKKNNNIESVHHQFLSSEIFNLLEKNFKLIDHFGFAFLLANKNIY
;
A
#
# COMPACT_ATOMS: atom_id res chain seq x y z
N ALA A 1 9.28 5.93 4.10
CA ALA A 1 9.02 6.85 2.97
C ALA A 1 10.31 7.31 2.27
N TRP A 2 11.40 7.55 3.03
CA TRP A 2 12.65 8.11 2.46
C TRP A 2 13.41 7.10 1.60
N PHE A 3 13.50 5.85 1.99
CA PHE A 3 14.29 4.82 1.33
C PHE A 3 13.78 4.52 -0.09
N ALA A 4 12.49 4.26 -0.26
CA ALA A 4 11.90 3.98 -1.57
C ALA A 4 12.13 5.10 -2.58
N ASN A 5 11.97 6.34 -2.14
CA ASN A 5 12.13 7.51 -3.02
C ASN A 5 13.52 7.67 -3.62
N ASN A 6 14.59 7.22 -2.94
CA ASN A 6 15.95 7.33 -3.46
C ASN A 6 16.16 6.39 -4.65
N TYR A 7 15.69 5.15 -4.55
CA TYR A 7 15.77 4.18 -5.65
C TYR A 7 14.89 4.58 -6.82
N ILE A 8 13.64 4.93 -6.55
CA ILE A 8 12.64 5.27 -7.58
C ILE A 8 13.03 6.56 -8.31
N SER A 9 13.49 7.59 -7.60
CA SER A 9 13.87 8.86 -8.22
C SER A 9 15.18 8.80 -9.02
N ALA A 10 16.07 7.85 -8.70
CA ALA A 10 17.24 7.55 -9.49
C ALA A 10 16.88 6.87 -10.82
N PHE A 11 15.84 6.00 -10.78
CA PHE A 11 15.37 5.32 -11.97
C PHE A 11 14.68 6.23 -12.98
N LYS A 12 13.83 7.16 -12.52
CA LYS A 12 13.02 7.99 -13.40
C LYS A 12 12.77 9.38 -12.81
N LYS A 13 12.99 10.42 -13.61
CA LYS A 13 12.79 11.81 -13.15
C LYS A 13 11.32 12.18 -12.96
N LYS A 14 10.43 11.66 -13.79
CA LYS A 14 8.97 11.85 -13.70
C LYS A 14 8.30 10.52 -14.00
N GLY A 15 7.27 10.19 -13.26
CA GLY A 15 6.55 8.95 -13.42
C GLY A 15 5.14 9.00 -12.84
N PHE A 16 4.52 7.84 -12.78
CA PHE A 16 3.17 7.65 -12.29
C PHE A 16 3.15 6.65 -11.14
N TYR A 17 2.45 7.00 -10.05
CA TYR A 17 2.31 6.13 -8.91
C TYR A 17 0.84 5.82 -8.57
N ILE A 18 0.65 4.70 -7.87
CA ILE A 18 -0.59 4.37 -7.17
C ILE A 18 -0.25 4.19 -5.69
N ASP A 19 -0.93 4.92 -4.81
CA ASP A 19 -0.75 4.91 -3.36
C ASP A 19 -2.04 4.39 -2.71
N ILE A 20 -2.05 3.11 -2.34
CA ILE A 20 -3.18 2.42 -1.73
C ILE A 20 -3.00 2.44 -0.21
N GLY A 21 -4.03 2.90 0.52
CA GLY A 21 -3.92 3.21 1.93
C GLY A 21 -3.04 4.44 2.15
N CYS A 22 -3.36 5.53 1.42
CA CYS A 22 -2.48 6.69 1.32
C CYS A 22 -2.43 7.56 2.58
N TYR A 23 -3.35 7.40 3.52
CA TYR A 23 -3.43 8.01 4.84
C TYR A 23 -3.38 9.54 4.84
N HIS A 24 -2.24 10.15 4.58
CA HIS A 24 -2.04 11.61 4.72
C HIS A 24 -1.08 12.14 3.65
N PRO A 25 -1.40 13.25 2.95
CA PRO A 25 -0.60 13.74 1.82
C PRO A 25 0.83 14.16 2.14
N LEU A 26 1.14 14.47 3.40
CA LEU A 26 2.43 14.99 3.84
C LEU A 26 3.14 14.09 4.86
N LYS A 27 2.37 13.56 5.85
CA LYS A 27 2.92 12.79 6.98
C LYS A 27 2.98 11.32 6.61
N PHE A 28 4.12 10.67 6.85
CA PHE A 28 4.35 9.25 6.60
C PHE A 28 4.11 8.79 5.16
N SER A 29 3.93 9.73 4.21
CA SER A 29 3.64 9.41 2.82
C SER A 29 4.90 8.97 2.07
N GLN A 30 4.84 7.81 1.45
CA GLN A 30 5.91 7.30 0.59
C GLN A 30 5.95 8.00 -0.78
N THR A 31 4.86 8.64 -1.20
CA THR A 31 4.71 9.29 -2.51
C THR A 31 4.87 10.82 -2.47
N HIS A 32 4.96 11.43 -1.27
CA HIS A 32 5.04 12.89 -1.15
C HIS A 32 6.27 13.49 -1.88
N LYS A 33 7.45 12.89 -1.72
CA LYS A 33 8.66 13.37 -2.40
C LYS A 33 8.53 13.23 -3.91
N LEU A 34 7.97 12.14 -4.41
CA LEU A 34 7.72 11.92 -5.83
C LEU A 34 6.78 13.00 -6.38
N TYR A 35 5.67 13.29 -5.69
CA TYR A 35 4.76 14.37 -6.06
C TYR A 35 5.47 15.73 -6.14
N LYS A 36 6.33 16.07 -5.16
CA LYS A 36 7.13 17.31 -5.20
C LYS A 36 8.14 17.35 -6.34
N MET A 37 8.58 16.22 -6.84
CA MET A 37 9.44 16.09 -8.02
C MET A 37 8.66 16.17 -9.34
N GLY A 38 7.33 16.38 -9.29
CA GLY A 38 6.48 16.51 -10.47
C GLY A 38 5.92 15.20 -11.00
N TRP A 39 5.98 14.14 -10.21
CA TRP A 39 5.20 12.93 -10.45
C TRP A 39 3.71 13.19 -10.16
N ASN A 40 2.85 12.40 -10.72
CA ASN A 40 1.43 12.38 -10.40
C ASN A 40 0.95 10.92 -10.28
N GLY A 41 -0.23 10.75 -9.74
CA GLY A 41 -0.73 9.39 -9.54
C GLY A 41 -2.17 9.32 -9.05
N ILE A 42 -2.50 8.15 -8.53
CA ILE A 42 -3.80 7.87 -7.92
C ILE A 42 -3.57 7.56 -6.44
N ASN A 43 -4.27 8.25 -5.57
CA ASN A 43 -4.27 8.00 -4.14
C ASN A 43 -5.62 7.41 -3.75
N LEU A 44 -5.62 6.29 -3.00
CA LEU A 44 -6.82 5.62 -2.51
C LEU A 44 -6.79 5.48 -1.00
N ASP A 45 -7.89 5.81 -0.36
CA ASP A 45 -8.09 5.59 1.07
C ASP A 45 -9.57 5.40 1.40
N ILE A 46 -9.85 4.56 2.40
CA ILE A 46 -11.19 4.35 2.93
C ILE A 46 -11.69 5.55 3.75
N SER A 47 -10.77 6.39 4.25
CA SER A 47 -11.08 7.63 4.96
C SER A 47 -11.37 8.75 3.99
N LYS A 48 -12.63 9.22 3.98
CA LYS A 48 -13.04 10.39 3.21
C LYS A 48 -12.24 11.63 3.60
N GLU A 49 -11.98 11.79 4.88
CA GLU A 49 -11.24 12.93 5.42
C GLU A 49 -9.77 12.94 4.98
N SER A 50 -9.14 11.76 4.84
CA SER A 50 -7.82 11.63 4.21
C SER A 50 -7.85 12.12 2.76
N ILE A 51 -8.83 11.68 1.99
CA ILE A 51 -8.97 12.08 0.58
C ILE A 51 -9.25 13.59 0.42
N GLU A 52 -10.01 14.19 1.31
CA GLU A 52 -10.20 15.65 1.33
C GLU A 52 -8.87 16.42 1.54
N LEU A 53 -7.97 15.90 2.39
CA LEU A 53 -6.62 16.46 2.52
C LEU A 53 -5.80 16.26 1.23
N PHE A 54 -5.88 15.11 0.60
CA PHE A 54 -5.19 14.88 -0.68
C PHE A 54 -5.70 15.83 -1.76
N ASN A 55 -7.01 16.07 -1.87
CA ASN A 55 -7.57 17.05 -2.81
C ASN A 55 -7.03 18.47 -2.60
N THR A 56 -6.77 18.83 -1.34
CA THR A 56 -6.22 20.14 -0.98
C THR A 56 -4.72 20.24 -1.28
N PHE A 57 -3.93 19.24 -0.89
CA PHE A 57 -2.46 19.31 -0.94
C PHE A 57 -1.86 18.68 -2.18
N ARG A 58 -2.60 17.81 -2.88
CA ARG A 58 -2.19 17.12 -4.12
C ARG A 58 -3.28 17.20 -5.20
N PRO A 59 -3.67 18.42 -5.63
CA PRO A 59 -4.77 18.59 -6.59
C PRO A 59 -4.44 18.08 -8.01
N LYS A 60 -3.18 17.76 -8.32
CA LYS A 60 -2.78 17.16 -9.59
C LYS A 60 -2.95 15.65 -9.62
N ASP A 61 -3.15 15.02 -8.47
CA ASP A 61 -3.41 13.60 -8.35
C ASP A 61 -4.91 13.30 -8.48
N LYS A 62 -5.21 12.08 -8.88
CA LYS A 62 -6.56 11.52 -8.78
C LYS A 62 -6.73 10.92 -7.38
N ASN A 63 -7.59 11.53 -6.55
CA ASN A 63 -7.77 11.14 -5.16
C ASN A 63 -9.13 10.47 -5.00
N LEU A 64 -9.17 9.22 -4.60
CA LEU A 64 -10.34 8.36 -4.61
C LEU A 64 -10.67 7.84 -3.21
N ASN A 65 -11.89 8.10 -2.75
CA ASN A 65 -12.39 7.49 -1.51
C ASN A 65 -12.93 6.07 -1.81
N PHE A 66 -12.01 5.15 -1.97
CA PHE A 66 -12.25 3.73 -2.21
C PHE A 66 -11.34 2.88 -1.31
N GLY A 67 -11.86 1.72 -0.89
CA GLY A 67 -11.02 0.64 -0.41
C GLY A 67 -10.53 -0.19 -1.59
N VAL A 68 -9.32 -0.75 -1.47
CA VAL A 68 -8.88 -1.80 -2.39
C VAL A 68 -9.11 -3.15 -1.74
N SER A 69 -9.65 -4.10 -2.50
CA SER A 69 -10.02 -5.42 -2.01
C SER A 69 -10.00 -6.43 -3.16
N THR A 70 -10.22 -7.70 -2.84
CA THR A 70 -10.31 -8.79 -3.83
C THR A 70 -11.60 -8.73 -4.67
N LYS A 71 -12.57 -7.89 -4.27
CA LYS A 71 -13.85 -7.70 -4.98
C LYS A 71 -14.29 -6.24 -4.95
N SER A 72 -14.98 -5.84 -6.03
CA SER A 72 -15.62 -4.52 -6.13
C SER A 72 -17.04 -4.61 -5.59
N GLU A 73 -17.23 -4.07 -4.39
CA GLU A 73 -18.49 -4.14 -3.65
C GLU A 73 -18.62 -2.98 -2.64
N ILE A 74 -19.69 -2.93 -1.88
CA ILE A 74 -19.82 -2.04 -0.74
C ILE A 74 -19.52 -2.83 0.52
N ARG A 75 -18.48 -2.44 1.27
CA ARG A 75 -18.07 -3.07 2.53
C ARG A 75 -18.15 -2.10 3.70
N ASN A 76 -18.18 -2.64 4.91
CA ASN A 76 -17.94 -1.86 6.11
C ASN A 76 -16.43 -1.64 6.26
N ALA A 77 -16.04 -0.39 6.48
CA ALA A 77 -14.72 0.00 6.91
C ALA A 77 -14.77 0.41 8.38
N TYR A 78 -13.74 0.08 9.13
CA TYR A 78 -13.65 0.27 10.57
C TYR A 78 -12.55 1.26 10.89
N PHE A 79 -12.80 2.16 11.84
CA PHE A 79 -11.94 3.30 12.13
C PHE A 79 -11.74 3.50 13.62
N GLU A 80 -10.52 3.81 14.02
CA GLU A 80 -10.22 4.38 15.35
C GLU A 80 -10.50 5.88 15.38
N LYS A 81 -10.10 6.59 14.34
CA LYS A 81 -10.28 8.05 14.12
C LYS A 81 -10.66 8.29 12.66
N LYS A 82 -11.14 9.50 12.37
CA LYS A 82 -11.48 9.93 11.00
C LYS A 82 -10.29 9.83 10.05
N ILE A 83 -9.11 10.19 10.53
CA ILE A 83 -7.82 10.02 9.84
C ILE A 83 -6.93 9.20 10.78
N SER A 84 -6.62 7.97 10.40
CA SER A 84 -5.84 7.03 11.19
C SER A 84 -4.98 6.16 10.29
N THR A 85 -3.79 5.83 10.73
CA THR A 85 -2.94 4.81 10.09
C THR A 85 -3.51 3.40 10.26
N LEU A 86 -4.51 3.21 11.12
CA LEU A 86 -5.07 1.92 11.48
C LEU A 86 -6.57 1.86 11.13
N SER A 87 -6.90 2.20 9.90
CA SER A 87 -8.25 1.99 9.37
C SER A 87 -8.23 0.75 8.48
N SER A 88 -9.17 -0.18 8.66
CA SER A 88 -9.16 -1.44 7.93
C SER A 88 -10.56 -1.82 7.42
N LEU A 89 -10.60 -2.60 6.34
CA LEU A 89 -11.80 -3.32 5.91
C LEU A 89 -12.01 -4.61 6.71
N ASP A 90 -11.02 -5.02 7.49
CA ASP A 90 -11.10 -6.16 8.40
C ASP A 90 -11.26 -5.67 9.84
N LYS A 91 -12.37 -6.08 10.47
CA LYS A 91 -12.68 -5.72 11.85
C LYS A 91 -11.69 -6.33 12.85
N ASP A 92 -11.22 -7.53 12.58
CA ASP A 92 -10.39 -8.30 13.51
C ASP A 92 -8.96 -7.74 13.55
N GLN A 93 -8.47 -7.16 12.47
CA GLN A 93 -7.18 -6.46 12.43
C GLN A 93 -7.15 -5.29 13.43
N LEU A 94 -8.21 -4.51 13.54
CA LEU A 94 -8.28 -3.40 14.51
C LEU A 94 -8.37 -3.91 15.96
N THR A 95 -9.03 -5.04 16.18
CA THR A 95 -9.18 -5.65 17.50
C THR A 95 -7.84 -6.22 17.99
N ASN A 96 -7.11 -6.91 17.12
CA ASN A 96 -5.80 -7.50 17.40
C ASN A 96 -4.71 -6.45 17.61
N ALA A 97 -4.83 -5.26 17.03
CA ALA A 97 -3.90 -4.15 17.23
C ALA A 97 -4.10 -3.40 18.57
N PHE A 98 -4.78 -3.98 19.56
CA PHE A 98 -5.11 -3.37 20.86
C PHE A 98 -5.91 -2.06 20.77
N ARG A 99 -6.59 -1.80 19.65
CA ARG A 99 -7.31 -0.56 19.42
C ARG A 99 -8.79 -0.82 19.24
N LYS A 100 -9.59 -0.09 20.01
CA LYS A 100 -11.04 -0.21 19.93
C LYS A 100 -11.52 0.48 18.64
N ASN A 101 -12.19 -0.30 17.77
CA ASN A 101 -13.01 0.28 16.73
C ASN A 101 -14.01 1.27 17.37
N LYS A 102 -13.96 2.53 16.94
CA LYS A 102 -14.86 3.58 17.46
C LYS A 102 -16.08 3.80 16.59
N PHE A 103 -15.94 3.59 15.29
CA PHE A 103 -17.06 3.69 14.36
C PHE A 103 -16.77 2.93 13.07
N SER A 104 -17.81 2.67 12.29
CA SER A 104 -17.70 2.08 10.97
C SER A 104 -18.48 2.91 9.94
N ARG A 105 -18.07 2.80 8.67
CA ARG A 105 -18.76 3.42 7.53
C ARG A 105 -18.80 2.43 6.38
N LYS A 106 -19.83 2.53 5.53
CA LYS A 106 -19.85 1.84 4.25
C LYS A 106 -18.94 2.57 3.27
N VAL A 107 -18.04 1.81 2.62
CA VAL A 107 -17.17 2.29 1.57
C VAL A 107 -17.30 1.42 0.34
N LYS A 108 -17.11 2.01 -0.83
CA LYS A 108 -16.97 1.25 -2.08
C LYS A 108 -15.57 0.64 -2.12
N THR A 109 -15.46 -0.59 -2.59
CA THR A 109 -14.18 -1.23 -2.89
C THR A 109 -14.00 -1.41 -4.38
N ILE A 110 -12.75 -1.49 -4.81
CA ILE A 110 -12.32 -1.75 -6.18
C ILE A 110 -11.18 -2.76 -6.15
N THR A 111 -11.09 -3.62 -7.16
CA THR A 111 -9.90 -4.47 -7.35
C THR A 111 -8.79 -3.67 -8.01
N ILE A 112 -7.53 -4.13 -7.86
CA ILE A 112 -6.41 -3.46 -8.55
C ILE A 112 -6.56 -3.57 -10.06
N ASP A 113 -6.93 -4.72 -10.58
CA ASP A 113 -7.14 -4.91 -12.01
C ASP A 113 -8.20 -3.95 -12.58
N GLN A 114 -9.34 -3.83 -11.89
CA GLN A 114 -10.37 -2.87 -12.29
C GLN A 114 -9.87 -1.42 -12.18
N LEU A 115 -9.09 -1.07 -11.15
CA LEU A 115 -8.49 0.26 -11.02
C LEU A 115 -7.58 0.58 -12.22
N PHE A 116 -6.76 -0.38 -12.65
CA PHE A 116 -5.91 -0.23 -13.83
C PHE A 116 -6.73 -0.06 -15.11
N GLU A 117 -7.75 -0.90 -15.29
CA GLU A 117 -8.62 -0.87 -16.49
C GLU A 117 -9.42 0.44 -16.60
N GLU A 118 -10.05 0.88 -15.52
CA GLU A 118 -10.82 2.14 -15.50
C GLU A 118 -9.95 3.37 -15.77
N ASN A 119 -8.67 3.31 -15.41
CA ASN A 119 -7.71 4.39 -15.66
C ASN A 119 -6.86 4.17 -16.92
N LYS A 120 -7.12 3.10 -17.70
CA LYS A 120 -6.40 2.74 -18.94
C LYS A 120 -4.88 2.61 -18.71
N LEU A 121 -4.49 2.07 -17.57
CA LEU A 121 -3.10 1.87 -17.20
C LEU A 121 -2.67 0.45 -17.61
N LEU A 122 -1.55 0.36 -18.30
CA LEU A 122 -0.86 -0.91 -18.57
C LEU A 122 0.46 -0.99 -17.79
N GLU A 123 0.98 0.16 -17.40
CA GLU A 123 2.23 0.27 -16.64
C GLU A 123 2.08 1.31 -15.52
N VAL A 124 2.68 1.03 -14.37
CA VAL A 124 2.80 1.94 -13.23
C VAL A 124 4.24 1.92 -12.74
N ASP A 125 4.83 3.10 -12.54
CA ASP A 125 6.22 3.19 -12.09
C ASP A 125 6.38 2.82 -10.62
N PHE A 126 5.39 3.16 -9.78
CA PHE A 126 5.42 2.80 -8.36
C PHE A 126 4.02 2.48 -7.83
N LEU A 127 3.85 1.26 -7.36
CA LEU A 127 2.66 0.81 -6.64
C LEU A 127 3.01 0.66 -5.15
N LYS A 128 2.30 1.36 -4.27
CA LYS A 128 2.35 1.15 -2.82
C LYS A 128 1.05 0.52 -2.36
N ILE A 129 1.14 -0.57 -1.62
CA ILE A 129 0.01 -1.24 -0.97
C ILE A 129 0.27 -1.27 0.54
N ASP A 130 -0.72 -0.79 1.30
CA ASP A 130 -0.70 -0.74 2.75
C ASP A 130 -2.15 -0.68 3.23
N CYS A 131 -2.75 -1.86 3.34
CA CYS A 131 -4.18 -2.07 3.56
C CYS A 131 -4.49 -2.71 4.91
N GLU A 132 -3.54 -2.64 5.85
CA GLU A 132 -3.73 -3.10 7.22
C GLU A 132 -4.29 -4.54 7.26
N GLY A 133 -3.52 -5.48 6.66
CA GLY A 133 -3.78 -6.93 6.71
C GLY A 133 -4.46 -7.55 5.48
N LEU A 134 -4.87 -6.77 4.49
CA LEU A 134 -5.41 -7.28 3.23
C LEU A 134 -4.38 -7.35 2.09
N ASP A 135 -3.15 -6.93 2.36
CA ASP A 135 -2.09 -6.74 1.37
C ASP A 135 -1.83 -8.02 0.55
N PHE A 136 -1.70 -9.16 1.22
CA PHE A 136 -1.46 -10.43 0.55
C PHE A 136 -2.64 -10.87 -0.33
N ASP A 137 -3.86 -10.75 0.19
CA ASP A 137 -5.04 -11.12 -0.58
C ASP A 137 -5.22 -10.24 -1.82
N ILE A 138 -4.93 -8.95 -1.70
CA ILE A 138 -4.91 -8.02 -2.82
C ILE A 138 -3.84 -8.41 -3.83
N LEU A 139 -2.62 -8.69 -3.39
CA LEU A 139 -1.50 -9.07 -4.27
C LEU A 139 -1.81 -10.33 -5.09
N LYS A 140 -2.46 -11.33 -4.51
CA LYS A 140 -2.87 -12.56 -5.21
C LYS A 140 -3.82 -12.32 -6.38
N THR A 141 -4.55 -11.19 -6.38
CA THR A 141 -5.50 -10.87 -7.44
C THR A 141 -4.91 -10.08 -8.60
N ILE A 142 -3.67 -9.60 -8.48
CA ILE A 142 -3.03 -8.78 -9.52
C ILE A 142 -2.60 -9.67 -10.70
N ASN A 143 -3.05 -9.32 -11.90
CA ASN A 143 -2.56 -9.94 -13.12
C ASN A 143 -1.24 -9.29 -13.57
N PHE A 144 -0.10 -9.81 -13.03
CA PHE A 144 1.24 -9.30 -13.35
C PHE A 144 1.67 -9.55 -14.82
N ASP A 145 1.00 -10.42 -15.55
CA ASP A 145 1.26 -10.63 -16.97
C ASP A 145 0.61 -9.53 -17.82
N LYS A 146 -0.49 -8.97 -17.34
CA LYS A 146 -1.24 -7.90 -18.02
C LYS A 146 -0.74 -6.52 -17.63
N PHE A 147 -0.43 -6.30 -16.35
CA PHE A 147 -0.08 -5.00 -15.79
C PHE A 147 1.37 -4.97 -15.33
N LYS A 148 2.15 -4.08 -15.92
CA LYS A 148 3.54 -3.90 -15.53
C LYS A 148 3.67 -2.94 -14.35
N ILE A 149 4.31 -3.40 -13.30
CA ILE A 149 4.65 -2.59 -12.13
C ILE A 149 6.16 -2.55 -12.02
N ASN A 150 6.75 -1.36 -12.06
CA ASN A 150 8.21 -1.19 -12.04
C ASN A 150 8.76 -1.31 -10.62
N PHE A 151 8.16 -0.61 -9.65
CA PHE A 151 8.49 -0.72 -8.24
C PHE A 151 7.22 -1.02 -7.44
N LEU A 152 7.35 -1.92 -6.47
CA LEU A 152 6.29 -2.29 -5.54
C LEU A 152 6.76 -2.05 -4.11
N SER A 153 5.99 -1.30 -3.32
CA SER A 153 6.15 -1.24 -1.87
C SER A 153 4.96 -1.89 -1.20
N ILE A 154 5.23 -2.82 -0.30
CA ILE A 154 4.20 -3.50 0.49
C ILE A 154 4.53 -3.43 1.97
N GLU A 155 3.50 -3.40 2.82
CA GLU A 155 3.66 -3.63 4.23
C GLU A 155 3.55 -5.14 4.52
N PHE A 156 4.51 -5.68 5.27
CA PHE A 156 4.50 -7.06 5.73
C PHE A 156 4.29 -7.11 7.23
N ILE A 157 3.04 -7.37 7.62
CA ILE A 157 2.67 -7.60 9.01
C ILE A 157 2.40 -9.09 9.18
N TYR A 158 3.21 -9.74 10.00
CA TYR A 158 3.00 -11.15 10.31
C TYR A 158 1.75 -11.33 11.19
N SER A 159 0.78 -12.10 10.72
CA SER A 159 -0.53 -12.28 11.37
C SER A 159 -0.55 -13.29 12.52
N SER A 160 0.57 -13.88 12.90
CA SER A 160 0.62 -14.70 14.10
C SER A 160 0.65 -13.81 15.35
N GLY A 161 -0.15 -14.11 16.34
CA GLY A 161 -0.30 -13.37 17.60
C GLY A 161 0.96 -13.09 18.42
N ASP A 162 2.13 -13.25 17.82
CA ASP A 162 3.47 -13.02 18.37
C ASP A 162 3.90 -11.55 18.42
N PHE A 163 3.05 -10.60 18.01
CA PHE A 163 3.27 -9.17 18.29
C PHE A 163 3.49 -8.86 19.79
N ILE A 164 3.16 -9.81 20.66
CA ILE A 164 3.25 -9.65 22.11
C ILE A 164 4.61 -10.01 22.66
N ASN A 165 5.44 -10.77 21.96
CA ASN A 165 6.79 -11.08 22.41
C ASN A 165 7.79 -9.98 22.04
N LYS A 166 7.61 -8.82 22.67
CA LYS A 166 8.46 -7.61 22.55
C LYS A 166 9.95 -7.80 22.87
N LYS A 167 10.40 -8.99 23.22
CA LYS A 167 11.80 -9.21 23.62
C LYS A 167 12.76 -9.57 22.50
N ASN A 168 12.27 -9.98 21.31
CA ASN A 168 13.13 -10.47 20.22
C ASN A 168 12.81 -9.93 18.82
N ASN A 169 12.13 -8.80 18.68
CA ASN A 169 11.93 -8.20 17.36
C ASN A 169 13.22 -7.53 16.85
N ASN A 170 14.17 -8.35 16.49
CA ASN A 170 15.32 -7.90 15.71
C ASN A 170 14.84 -7.61 14.28
N ILE A 171 15.32 -6.53 13.67
CA ILE A 171 15.02 -6.16 12.26
C ILE A 171 15.37 -7.31 11.32
N GLU A 172 16.42 -8.06 11.61
CA GLU A 172 16.79 -9.28 10.90
C GLU A 172 15.69 -10.35 10.89
N SER A 173 14.94 -10.51 12.00
CA SER A 173 13.86 -11.51 12.04
C SER A 173 12.72 -11.19 11.09
N VAL A 174 12.37 -9.90 10.91
CA VAL A 174 11.31 -9.46 9.98
C VAL A 174 11.73 -9.69 8.53
N HIS A 175 12.98 -9.37 8.20
CA HIS A 175 13.54 -9.62 6.88
C HIS A 175 13.51 -11.12 6.51
N HIS A 176 14.00 -11.98 7.39
CA HIS A 176 13.98 -13.44 7.17
C HIS A 176 12.57 -13.99 7.07
N GLN A 177 11.64 -13.51 7.90
CA GLN A 177 10.23 -13.92 7.84
C GLN A 177 9.60 -13.52 6.50
N PHE A 178 9.90 -12.31 5.99
CA PHE A 178 9.42 -11.88 4.69
C PHE A 178 9.95 -12.78 3.57
N LEU A 179 11.26 -13.07 3.53
CA LEU A 179 11.85 -13.92 2.50
C LEU A 179 11.33 -15.35 2.49
N SER A 180 10.87 -15.86 3.63
CA SER A 180 10.25 -17.20 3.74
C SER A 180 8.73 -17.20 3.61
N SER A 181 8.12 -16.03 3.38
CA SER A 181 6.66 -15.88 3.32
C SER A 181 6.08 -16.28 1.97
N GLU A 182 4.79 -16.65 1.99
CA GLU A 182 4.02 -16.86 0.75
C GLU A 182 3.92 -15.59 -0.11
N ILE A 183 3.97 -14.41 0.51
CA ILE A 183 3.99 -13.13 -0.19
C ILE A 183 5.25 -13.02 -1.05
N PHE A 184 6.43 -13.29 -0.47
CA PHE A 184 7.67 -13.22 -1.21
C PHE A 184 7.73 -14.29 -2.30
N ASN A 185 7.30 -15.53 -2.01
CA ASN A 185 7.23 -16.60 -3.01
C ASN A 185 6.32 -16.24 -4.21
N LEU A 186 5.24 -15.50 -3.98
CA LEU A 186 4.40 -14.97 -5.05
C LEU A 186 5.14 -13.91 -5.88
N LEU A 187 5.82 -12.98 -5.21
CA LEU A 187 6.42 -11.80 -5.81
C LEU A 187 7.77 -12.10 -6.47
N GLU A 188 8.57 -13.04 -5.95
CA GLU A 188 9.91 -13.32 -6.46
C GLU A 188 9.96 -13.79 -7.91
N LYS A 189 8.82 -14.23 -8.48
CA LYS A 189 8.74 -14.57 -9.91
C LYS A 189 9.01 -13.35 -10.80
N ASN A 190 8.45 -12.20 -10.42
CA ASN A 190 8.49 -10.97 -11.21
C ASN A 190 9.38 -9.88 -10.61
N PHE A 191 9.65 -9.96 -9.31
CA PHE A 191 10.31 -8.90 -8.56
C PHE A 191 11.57 -9.39 -7.84
N LYS A 192 12.47 -8.44 -7.58
CA LYS A 192 13.65 -8.59 -6.76
C LYS A 192 13.51 -7.65 -5.56
N LEU A 193 13.78 -8.14 -4.36
CA LEU A 193 13.84 -7.29 -3.17
C LEU A 193 15.03 -6.33 -3.29
N ILE A 194 14.76 -5.04 -3.09
CA ILE A 194 15.76 -3.96 -3.17
C ILE A 194 16.17 -3.49 -1.79
N ASP A 195 15.17 -3.24 -0.92
CA ASP A 195 15.42 -2.67 0.39
C ASP A 195 14.20 -2.87 1.31
N HIS A 196 14.36 -2.65 2.59
CA HIS A 196 13.25 -2.59 3.52
C HIS A 196 13.50 -1.57 4.64
N PHE A 197 12.43 -1.05 5.22
CA PHE A 197 12.46 -0.17 6.39
C PHE A 197 11.32 -0.54 7.34
N GLY A 198 11.67 -1.11 8.50
CA GLY A 198 10.68 -1.68 9.41
C GLY A 198 9.90 -2.80 8.71
N PHE A 199 8.60 -2.63 8.61
CA PHE A 199 7.69 -3.59 7.96
C PHE A 199 7.43 -3.29 6.47
N ALA A 200 7.93 -2.19 5.94
CA ALA A 200 7.75 -1.81 4.53
C ALA A 200 8.90 -2.37 3.68
N PHE A 201 8.57 -3.17 2.68
CA PHE A 201 9.49 -3.81 1.74
C PHE A 201 9.37 -3.17 0.37
N LEU A 202 10.49 -2.84 -0.25
CA LEU A 202 10.59 -2.30 -1.60
C LEU A 202 11.14 -3.36 -2.55
N LEU A 203 10.39 -3.63 -3.60
CA LEU A 203 10.76 -4.57 -4.66
C LEU A 203 10.82 -3.84 -6.00
N ALA A 204 11.73 -4.26 -6.87
CA ALA A 204 11.80 -3.80 -8.26
C ALA A 204 11.51 -4.95 -9.22
N ASN A 205 10.85 -4.64 -10.33
CA ASN A 205 10.62 -5.60 -11.39
C ASN A 205 11.95 -6.05 -11.98
N LYS A 206 12.12 -7.37 -12.17
CA LYS A 206 13.37 -7.95 -12.68
C LYS A 206 13.75 -7.47 -14.08
N ASN A 207 12.78 -6.98 -14.86
CA ASN A 207 13.02 -6.48 -16.21
C ASN A 207 13.58 -5.05 -16.25
N ILE A 208 13.66 -4.35 -15.11
CA ILE A 208 14.17 -2.98 -15.02
C ILE A 208 15.44 -2.85 -14.16
N TYR A 209 15.88 -3.97 -13.55
CA TYR A 209 16.98 -3.95 -12.56
C TYR A 209 17.99 -5.07 -12.81
#